data_10f21b971543bb413c4994f40c71fee1
#
_entry.id   10f21b971543bb413c4994f40c71fee1
#
_cell.length_a   1.000
_cell.length_b   1.000
_cell.length_c   1.000
_cell.angle_alpha   90.00
_cell.angle_beta   90.00
_cell.angle_gamma   90.00
#
_symmetry.space_group_name_H-M   'P 1'
#
loop_
_entity.id
_entity.type
_entity.pdbx_description
1 polymer ?
#
loop_
_entity_poly.entity_id
_entity_poly.type
_entity_poly.pdbx_seq_one_letter_code
_entity_poly.pdbx_strand_id
1 'polypeptide(L)'
;MNRILSAGFRLFLFTLIFAASPLLAQKSKPTKIKAAALQVEMIQSDEIKLPAEFQVALYENLIRQLEKNGFSRVYRDGDRNAASVADLVVLHSTVRGFKAGSERARQVTTVSGATSIAVHCQFTSSDGTSLVAQDVNGKVRFFGGNLKATYDFAKKAARVANENFFTPGRE
;
A
#
# COMPACT_ATOMS: atom_id res chain seq x y z
N MET A 1 25.00 -85.63 26.88
CA MET A 1 26.15 -84.90 26.24
C MET A 1 25.61 -84.18 24.99
N ASN A 2 25.28 -82.95 25.06
CA ASN A 2 25.15 -82.10 23.87
C ASN A 2 24.99 -80.66 24.32
N ARG A 3 25.97 -79.88 23.98
CA ARG A 3 26.07 -78.43 24.29
C ARG A 3 25.29 -77.64 23.27
N ILE A 4 24.40 -76.80 23.72
CA ILE A 4 23.66 -75.85 22.91
C ILE A 4 24.41 -74.50 22.92
N LEU A 5 24.92 -74.07 21.76
CA LEU A 5 25.46 -72.75 21.56
C LEU A 5 24.31 -71.77 21.32
N SER A 6 24.16 -70.77 22.16
CA SER A 6 23.26 -69.63 21.96
C SER A 6 23.97 -68.53 21.17
N ALA A 7 23.54 -68.25 19.94
CA ALA A 7 23.99 -67.15 19.13
C ALA A 7 23.14 -65.90 19.49
N GLY A 8 23.81 -64.92 20.12
CA GLY A 8 23.18 -63.63 20.42
C GLY A 8 23.03 -62.78 19.19
N PHE A 9 21.79 -62.47 18.85
CA PHE A 9 21.44 -61.51 17.76
C PHE A 9 21.48 -60.09 18.33
N ARG A 10 22.51 -59.33 18.02
CA ARG A 10 22.62 -57.91 18.37
C ARG A 10 21.90 -57.08 17.30
N LEU A 11 20.71 -56.59 17.64
CA LEU A 11 19.93 -55.65 16.86
C LEU A 11 20.60 -54.26 16.95
N PHE A 12 21.26 -53.83 15.89
CA PHE A 12 21.79 -52.46 15.74
C PHE A 12 20.64 -51.55 15.32
N LEU A 13 20.12 -50.76 16.25
CA LEU A 13 19.12 -49.74 15.99
C LEU A 13 19.86 -48.50 15.42
N PHE A 14 19.80 -48.32 14.09
CA PHE A 14 20.28 -47.10 13.42
C PHE A 14 19.24 -46.01 13.59
N THR A 15 19.40 -45.11 14.53
CA THR A 15 18.63 -43.87 14.67
C THR A 15 19.06 -42.88 13.60
N LEU A 16 18.27 -42.77 12.53
CA LEU A 16 18.45 -41.78 11.50
C LEU A 16 17.95 -40.43 12.04
N ILE A 17 18.85 -39.57 12.50
CA ILE A 17 18.56 -38.20 12.91
C ILE A 17 18.37 -37.38 11.65
N PHE A 18 17.11 -37.14 11.27
CA PHE A 18 16.74 -36.15 10.26
C PHE A 18 16.99 -34.76 10.86
N ALA A 19 18.11 -34.13 10.52
CA ALA A 19 18.36 -32.73 10.77
C ALA A 19 17.46 -31.92 9.83
N ALA A 20 16.27 -31.54 10.29
CA ALA A 20 15.43 -30.57 9.62
C ALA A 20 16.11 -29.20 9.70
N SER A 21 16.85 -28.81 8.66
CA SER A 21 17.36 -27.47 8.50
C SER A 21 16.16 -26.52 8.34
N PRO A 22 15.98 -25.52 9.22
CA PRO A 22 14.98 -24.49 8.99
C PRO A 22 15.40 -23.69 7.75
N LEU A 23 14.68 -23.87 6.64
CA LEU A 23 14.78 -23.01 5.49
C LEU A 23 14.27 -21.62 5.94
N LEU A 24 15.19 -20.76 6.36
CA LEU A 24 14.93 -19.35 6.58
C LEU A 24 14.52 -18.76 5.21
N ALA A 25 13.22 -18.68 4.98
CA ALA A 25 12.66 -17.99 3.84
C ALA A 25 13.11 -16.52 3.94
N GLN A 26 14.22 -16.18 3.30
CA GLN A 26 14.62 -14.80 3.09
C GLN A 26 13.51 -14.14 2.28
N LYS A 27 12.74 -13.30 2.95
CA LYS A 27 11.73 -12.43 2.33
C LYS A 27 12.50 -11.48 1.42
N SER A 28 12.66 -11.85 0.16
CA SER A 28 13.30 -11.00 -0.85
C SER A 28 12.54 -9.68 -0.90
N LYS A 29 13.26 -8.58 -0.71
CA LYS A 29 12.67 -7.25 -0.82
C LYS A 29 12.12 -7.11 -2.23
N PRO A 30 10.83 -6.77 -2.43
CA PRO A 30 10.27 -6.69 -3.76
C PRO A 30 11.08 -5.69 -4.59
N THR A 31 11.45 -6.09 -5.79
CA THR A 31 12.15 -5.23 -6.74
C THR A 31 11.21 -4.09 -7.13
N LYS A 32 11.61 -2.85 -6.87
CA LYS A 32 10.81 -1.69 -7.23
C LYS A 32 10.74 -1.51 -8.74
N ILE A 33 9.58 -1.07 -9.21
CA ILE A 33 9.31 -0.78 -10.62
C ILE A 33 9.85 0.61 -10.96
N LYS A 34 10.52 0.76 -12.10
CA LYS A 34 10.97 2.06 -12.59
C LYS A 34 9.78 2.92 -12.99
N ALA A 35 9.75 4.18 -12.51
CA ALA A 35 8.74 5.17 -12.84
C ALA A 35 9.40 6.55 -13.00
N ALA A 36 9.44 7.08 -14.21
CA ALA A 36 10.02 8.40 -14.48
C ALA A 36 9.12 9.53 -13.97
N ALA A 37 7.81 9.33 -14.01
CA ALA A 37 6.80 10.25 -13.51
C ALA A 37 5.53 9.52 -13.10
N LEU A 38 4.67 10.20 -12.34
CA LEU A 38 3.35 9.73 -11.96
C LEU A 38 2.29 10.71 -12.47
N GLN A 39 1.22 10.22 -13.07
CA GLN A 39 0.01 10.99 -13.34
C GLN A 39 -1.07 10.57 -12.36
N VAL A 40 -1.76 11.55 -11.77
CA VAL A 40 -2.86 11.31 -10.84
C VAL A 40 -4.15 11.71 -11.53
N GLU A 41 -5.02 10.75 -11.80
CA GLU A 41 -6.35 11.01 -12.33
C GLU A 41 -7.29 11.52 -11.25
N MET A 42 -8.38 12.18 -11.69
CA MET A 42 -9.43 12.64 -10.78
C MET A 42 -9.99 11.46 -10.00
N ILE A 43 -10.18 11.68 -8.71
CA ILE A 43 -10.66 10.64 -7.80
C ILE A 43 -12.15 10.35 -8.09
N GLN A 44 -12.44 9.11 -8.39
CA GLN A 44 -13.80 8.64 -8.65
C GLN A 44 -14.54 8.39 -7.34
N SER A 45 -15.77 8.87 -7.25
CA SER A 45 -16.61 8.71 -6.05
C SER A 45 -18.10 8.50 -6.40
N ASP A 46 -18.38 7.88 -7.55
CA ASP A 46 -19.73 7.78 -8.12
C ASP A 46 -20.72 7.03 -7.21
N GLU A 47 -20.24 5.99 -6.53
CA GLU A 47 -21.05 5.20 -5.59
C GLU A 47 -21.12 5.81 -4.18
N ILE A 48 -20.20 6.72 -3.84
CA ILE A 48 -20.07 7.29 -2.50
C ILE A 48 -20.21 8.80 -2.57
N LYS A 49 -21.27 9.33 -1.99
CA LYS A 49 -21.48 10.77 -1.94
C LYS A 49 -20.47 11.43 -0.99
N LEU A 50 -19.47 12.08 -1.56
CA LEU A 50 -18.50 12.90 -0.84
C LEU A 50 -18.87 14.37 -0.88
N PRO A 51 -18.69 15.13 0.22
CA PRO A 51 -18.71 16.60 0.16
C PRO A 51 -17.65 17.11 -0.81
N ALA A 52 -17.95 18.16 -1.57
CA ALA A 52 -17.04 18.72 -2.57
C ALA A 52 -15.67 19.10 -1.98
N GLU A 53 -15.66 19.65 -0.77
CA GLU A 53 -14.43 19.96 -0.03
C GLU A 53 -13.53 18.74 0.21
N PHE A 54 -14.13 17.55 0.47
CA PHE A 54 -13.40 16.30 0.61
C PHE A 54 -12.81 15.83 -0.70
N GLN A 55 -13.55 15.94 -1.81
CA GLN A 55 -13.04 15.56 -3.14
C GLN A 55 -11.81 16.39 -3.51
N VAL A 56 -11.91 17.71 -3.36
CA VAL A 56 -10.80 18.63 -3.63
C VAL A 56 -9.62 18.35 -2.71
N ALA A 57 -9.87 18.27 -1.40
CA ALA A 57 -8.80 18.03 -0.43
C ALA A 57 -8.12 16.66 -0.62
N LEU A 58 -8.85 15.64 -1.03
CA LEU A 58 -8.34 14.30 -1.29
C LEU A 58 -7.35 14.34 -2.46
N TYR A 59 -7.73 14.95 -3.57
CA TYR A 59 -6.91 15.10 -4.76
C TYR A 59 -5.67 15.96 -4.52
N GLU A 60 -5.83 17.15 -3.95
CA GLU A 60 -4.73 18.09 -3.70
C GLU A 60 -3.71 17.54 -2.67
N ASN A 61 -4.20 16.90 -1.62
CA ASN A 61 -3.30 16.28 -0.64
C ASN A 61 -2.54 15.09 -1.25
N LEU A 62 -3.19 14.32 -2.12
CA LEU A 62 -2.55 13.18 -2.80
C LEU A 62 -1.39 13.65 -3.68
N ILE A 63 -1.63 14.63 -4.56
CA ILE A 63 -0.58 15.23 -5.40
C ILE A 63 0.57 15.75 -4.54
N ARG A 64 0.29 16.59 -3.55
CA ARG A 64 1.31 17.17 -2.67
C ARG A 64 2.14 16.13 -1.93
N GLN A 65 1.53 15.02 -1.48
CA GLN A 65 2.25 13.97 -0.78
C GLN A 65 3.11 13.12 -1.73
N LEU A 66 2.67 12.90 -2.95
CA LEU A 66 3.43 12.20 -3.97
C LEU A 66 4.66 13.01 -4.41
N GLU A 67 4.49 14.32 -4.66
CA GLU A 67 5.59 15.24 -4.94
C GLU A 67 6.63 15.31 -3.82
N LYS A 68 6.14 15.39 -2.57
CA LYS A 68 7.02 15.47 -1.40
C LYS A 68 7.83 14.20 -1.17
N ASN A 69 7.23 13.04 -1.41
CA ASN A 69 7.74 11.77 -0.91
C ASN A 69 8.34 10.84 -1.96
N GLY A 70 8.49 11.23 -3.23
CA GLY A 70 9.13 10.25 -4.06
C GLY A 70 9.20 10.49 -5.55
N PHE A 71 8.28 11.22 -6.12
CA PHE A 71 8.29 11.45 -7.56
C PHE A 71 8.86 12.84 -7.87
N SER A 72 9.82 12.90 -8.79
CA SER A 72 10.35 14.20 -9.26
C SER A 72 9.35 14.97 -10.11
N ARG A 73 8.41 14.23 -10.72
CA ARG A 73 7.35 14.79 -11.56
C ARG A 73 6.03 14.09 -11.26
N VAL A 74 5.03 14.88 -10.85
CA VAL A 74 3.65 14.45 -10.66
C VAL A 74 2.78 15.29 -11.58
N TYR A 75 2.10 14.64 -12.50
CA TYR A 75 1.17 15.28 -13.43
C TYR A 75 -0.26 15.17 -12.89
N ARG A 76 -1.03 16.21 -13.15
CA ARG A 76 -2.46 16.22 -12.85
C ARG A 76 -3.23 15.53 -13.96
N ASP A 77 -4.47 15.20 -13.65
CA ASP A 77 -5.41 14.70 -14.67
C ASP A 77 -5.53 15.69 -15.84
N GLY A 78 -5.54 15.15 -17.06
CA GLY A 78 -5.63 15.92 -18.29
C GLY A 78 -4.35 16.70 -18.69
N ASP A 79 -3.24 16.56 -17.97
CA ASP A 79 -1.98 17.18 -18.37
C ASP A 79 -1.38 16.49 -19.60
N ARG A 80 -1.38 17.20 -20.74
CA ARG A 80 -0.91 16.68 -22.01
C ARG A 80 0.58 16.33 -22.04
N ASN A 81 1.37 16.94 -21.16
CA ASN A 81 2.81 16.65 -21.08
C ASN A 81 3.08 15.25 -20.51
N ALA A 82 2.16 14.68 -19.79
CA ALA A 82 2.27 13.32 -19.24
C ALA A 82 2.39 12.28 -20.36
N ALA A 83 1.64 12.43 -21.45
CA ALA A 83 1.59 11.46 -22.56
C ALA A 83 2.93 11.23 -23.26
N SER A 84 3.86 12.19 -23.16
CA SER A 84 5.20 12.12 -23.78
C SER A 84 6.26 11.46 -22.88
N VAL A 85 5.91 11.10 -21.65
CA VAL A 85 6.86 10.58 -20.66
C VAL A 85 7.00 9.07 -20.79
N ALA A 86 8.22 8.61 -21.06
CA ALA A 86 8.53 7.18 -20.97
C ALA A 86 8.46 6.71 -19.50
N ASP A 87 8.07 5.46 -19.27
CA ASP A 87 7.90 4.90 -17.92
C ASP A 87 6.93 5.72 -17.03
N LEU A 88 5.89 6.30 -17.63
CA LEU A 88 4.81 6.96 -16.90
C LEU A 88 3.97 5.91 -16.16
N VAL A 89 3.69 6.18 -14.88
CA VAL A 89 2.72 5.44 -14.09
C VAL A 89 1.48 6.30 -13.91
N VAL A 90 0.30 5.72 -14.06
CA VAL A 90 -0.99 6.40 -13.86
C VAL A 90 -1.64 5.86 -12.60
N LEU A 91 -2.05 6.76 -11.71
CA LEU A 91 -2.77 6.42 -10.48
C LEU A 91 -4.26 6.70 -10.65
N HIS A 92 -5.03 5.61 -10.66
CA HIS A 92 -6.49 5.64 -10.57
C HIS A 92 -6.90 5.45 -9.11
N SER A 93 -7.80 6.31 -8.63
CA SER A 93 -8.26 6.27 -7.25
C SER A 93 -9.78 6.25 -7.20
N THR A 94 -10.36 5.23 -6.56
CA THR A 94 -11.82 5.08 -6.41
C THR A 94 -12.19 5.02 -4.93
N VAL A 95 -13.09 5.89 -4.49
CA VAL A 95 -13.59 5.87 -3.11
C VAL A 95 -14.50 4.67 -2.92
N ARG A 96 -14.18 3.83 -1.94
CA ARG A 96 -14.93 2.62 -1.57
C ARG A 96 -15.75 2.79 -0.29
N GLY A 97 -15.43 3.81 0.50
CA GLY A 97 -16.17 4.07 1.72
C GLY A 97 -15.84 5.42 2.32
N PHE A 98 -16.84 6.05 2.90
CA PHE A 98 -16.71 7.31 3.62
C PHE A 98 -17.60 7.30 4.86
N LYS A 99 -17.01 7.65 6.00
CA LYS A 99 -17.73 7.88 7.25
C LYS A 99 -17.39 9.26 7.75
N ALA A 100 -18.35 10.16 7.69
CA ALA A 100 -18.24 11.47 8.32
C ALA A 100 -18.23 11.29 9.84
N GLY A 101 -17.25 11.88 10.50
CA GLY A 101 -17.17 11.95 11.96
C GLY A 101 -17.61 13.29 12.47
N SER A 102 -17.70 13.40 13.80
CA SER A 102 -18.02 14.63 14.51
C SER A 102 -16.79 15.16 15.24
N GLU A 103 -16.35 16.38 14.88
CA GLU A 103 -15.26 17.05 15.58
C GLU A 103 -15.58 17.27 17.06
N ARG A 104 -16.82 17.63 17.35
CA ARG A 104 -17.30 17.84 18.72
C ARG A 104 -17.25 16.54 19.54
N ALA A 105 -17.65 15.43 18.95
CA ALA A 105 -17.56 14.13 19.61
C ALA A 105 -16.11 13.71 19.88
N ARG A 106 -15.16 14.03 18.97
CA ARG A 106 -13.72 13.74 19.18
C ARG A 106 -13.08 14.55 20.31
N GLN A 107 -13.62 15.74 20.61
CA GLN A 107 -13.12 16.56 21.73
C GLN A 107 -13.52 15.98 23.07
N VAL A 108 -14.63 15.25 23.14
CA VAL A 108 -15.19 14.70 24.39
C VAL A 108 -14.78 13.25 24.60
N THR A 109 -14.67 12.46 23.56
CA THR A 109 -14.38 11.03 23.66
C THR A 109 -13.31 10.61 22.63
N THR A 110 -12.43 9.71 23.03
CA THR A 110 -11.38 9.15 22.15
C THR A 110 -11.91 8.05 21.22
N VAL A 111 -13.13 7.57 21.44
CA VAL A 111 -13.70 6.39 20.76
C VAL A 111 -14.71 6.76 19.69
N SER A 112 -15.46 7.85 19.88
CA SER A 112 -16.51 8.29 18.94
C SER A 112 -16.07 9.50 18.11
N GLY A 113 -16.73 9.71 16.97
CA GLY A 113 -16.52 10.89 16.14
C GLY A 113 -15.38 10.78 15.10
N ALA A 114 -14.76 9.62 14.94
CA ALA A 114 -13.73 9.44 13.91
C ALA A 114 -14.29 9.61 12.49
N THR A 115 -13.58 10.39 11.66
CA THR A 115 -13.80 10.43 10.21
C THR A 115 -12.87 9.42 9.55
N SER A 116 -13.39 8.66 8.59
CA SER A 116 -12.59 7.71 7.82
C SER A 116 -13.00 7.72 6.35
N ILE A 117 -12.02 7.47 5.50
CA ILE A 117 -12.20 7.28 4.06
C ILE A 117 -11.40 6.05 3.63
N ALA A 118 -12.01 5.22 2.79
CA ALA A 118 -11.38 4.06 2.16
C ALA A 118 -11.31 4.31 0.65
N VAL A 119 -10.12 4.20 0.07
CA VAL A 119 -9.87 4.45 -1.34
C VAL A 119 -9.10 3.29 -1.93
N HIS A 120 -9.59 2.75 -3.04
CA HIS A 120 -8.86 1.80 -3.86
C HIS A 120 -7.90 2.56 -4.76
N CYS A 121 -6.61 2.30 -4.64
CA CYS A 121 -5.55 2.89 -5.45
C CYS A 121 -5.02 1.84 -6.41
N GLN A 122 -5.13 2.09 -7.71
CA GLN A 122 -4.62 1.23 -8.77
C GLN A 122 -3.58 2.00 -9.58
N PHE A 123 -2.37 1.49 -9.61
CA PHE A 123 -1.27 2.03 -10.41
C PHE A 123 -1.15 1.20 -11.69
N THR A 124 -1.20 1.87 -12.83
CA THR A 124 -1.06 1.24 -14.14
C THR A 124 0.11 1.87 -14.90
N SER A 125 0.67 1.13 -15.84
CA SER A 125 1.54 1.71 -16.86
C SER A 125 0.73 2.51 -17.88
N SER A 126 1.40 3.27 -18.73
CA SER A 126 0.77 4.08 -19.79
C SER A 126 -0.05 3.27 -20.79
N ASP A 127 0.21 1.98 -20.94
CA ASP A 127 -0.55 1.03 -21.79
C ASP A 127 -1.76 0.42 -21.08
N GLY A 128 -2.03 0.79 -19.82
CA GLY A 128 -3.15 0.29 -19.00
C GLY A 128 -2.85 -1.00 -18.23
N THR A 129 -1.64 -1.55 -18.32
CA THR A 129 -1.27 -2.76 -17.56
C THR A 129 -1.25 -2.44 -16.06
N SER A 130 -1.97 -3.22 -15.25
CA SER A 130 -2.00 -3.06 -13.79
C SER A 130 -0.66 -3.47 -13.18
N LEU A 131 -0.02 -2.55 -12.46
CA LEU A 131 1.27 -2.75 -11.81
C LEU A 131 1.10 -3.05 -10.32
N VAL A 132 0.27 -2.25 -9.63
CA VAL A 132 0.00 -2.37 -8.19
C VAL A 132 -1.43 -1.96 -7.95
N ALA A 133 -2.15 -2.71 -7.11
CA ALA A 133 -3.48 -2.33 -6.63
C ALA A 133 -3.55 -2.53 -5.12
N GLN A 134 -4.04 -1.53 -4.39
CA GLN A 134 -4.13 -1.58 -2.93
C GLN A 134 -5.21 -0.67 -2.38
N ASP A 135 -5.91 -1.15 -1.34
CA ASP A 135 -6.84 -0.34 -0.57
C ASP A 135 -6.11 0.46 0.49
N VAL A 136 -6.33 1.76 0.49
CA VAL A 136 -5.70 2.71 1.41
C VAL A 136 -6.76 3.42 2.24
N ASN A 137 -6.59 3.40 3.55
CA ASN A 137 -7.52 4.02 4.49
C ASN A 137 -6.93 5.28 5.13
N GLY A 138 -7.65 6.39 5.00
CA GLY A 138 -7.38 7.63 5.74
C GLY A 138 -8.30 7.75 6.96
N LYS A 139 -7.77 8.21 8.11
CA LYS A 139 -8.53 8.38 9.35
C LYS A 139 -8.07 9.59 10.14
N VAL A 140 -9.04 10.27 10.78
CA VAL A 140 -8.76 11.18 11.88
C VAL A 140 -9.54 10.71 13.13
N ARG A 141 -8.80 10.43 14.21
CA ARG A 141 -9.38 9.88 15.45
C ARG A 141 -9.47 10.90 16.58
N PHE A 142 -8.48 11.78 16.66
CA PHE A 142 -8.32 12.70 17.79
C PHE A 142 -8.55 14.15 17.34
N PHE A 143 -7.62 15.03 17.62
CA PHE A 143 -7.75 16.45 17.33
C PHE A 143 -7.65 16.79 15.84
N GLY A 144 -8.45 17.77 15.42
CA GLY A 144 -8.42 18.38 14.09
C GLY A 144 -9.65 18.13 13.24
N GLY A 145 -9.74 18.90 12.17
CA GLY A 145 -10.85 18.89 11.24
C GLY A 145 -10.99 17.55 10.50
N ASN A 146 -12.17 17.31 9.99
CA ASN A 146 -12.49 16.08 9.26
C ASN A 146 -11.57 15.88 8.05
N LEU A 147 -11.14 16.95 7.39
CA LEU A 147 -10.23 16.92 6.24
C LEU A 147 -8.85 16.32 6.54
N LYS A 148 -8.46 16.19 7.81
CA LYS A 148 -7.22 15.46 8.15
C LYS A 148 -7.25 13.98 7.73
N ALA A 149 -8.42 13.39 7.55
CA ALA A 149 -8.54 12.03 7.02
C ALA A 149 -8.01 11.93 5.57
N THR A 150 -8.20 12.97 4.75
CA THR A 150 -7.67 13.03 3.37
C THR A 150 -6.14 13.15 3.34
N TYR A 151 -5.57 13.90 4.28
CA TYR A 151 -4.12 14.01 4.44
C TYR A 151 -3.49 12.67 4.90
N ASP A 152 -4.11 11.98 5.87
CA ASP A 152 -3.66 10.67 6.34
C ASP A 152 -3.72 9.62 5.21
N PHE A 153 -4.80 9.64 4.42
CA PHE A 153 -4.91 8.84 3.20
C PHE A 153 -3.74 9.13 2.25
N ALA A 154 -3.56 10.39 1.85
CA ALA A 154 -2.57 10.82 0.88
C ALA A 154 -1.13 10.42 1.29
N LYS A 155 -0.80 10.58 2.58
CA LYS A 155 0.49 10.14 3.13
C LYS A 155 0.71 8.63 2.99
N LYS A 156 -0.34 7.83 3.22
CA LYS A 156 -0.26 6.37 3.09
C LYS A 156 -0.20 5.93 1.63
N ALA A 157 -0.98 6.56 0.74
CA ALA A 157 -0.92 6.30 -0.69
C ALA A 157 0.47 6.63 -1.28
N ALA A 158 1.06 7.76 -0.88
CA ALA A 158 2.43 8.10 -1.27
C ALA A 158 3.46 7.08 -0.73
N ARG A 159 3.23 6.50 0.45
CA ARG A 159 4.07 5.40 0.96
C ARG A 159 3.97 4.17 0.08
N VAL A 160 2.75 3.76 -0.29
CA VAL A 160 2.52 2.63 -1.21
C VAL A 160 3.27 2.85 -2.52
N ALA A 161 3.17 4.06 -3.08
CA ALA A 161 3.90 4.42 -4.28
C ALA A 161 5.42 4.28 -4.10
N ASN A 162 5.98 4.81 -3.00
CA ASN A 162 7.42 4.72 -2.73
C ASN A 162 7.93 3.32 -2.43
N GLU A 163 7.11 2.44 -1.89
CA GLU A 163 7.47 1.05 -1.63
C GLU A 163 7.57 0.24 -2.92
N ASN A 164 6.77 0.59 -3.93
CA ASN A 164 6.65 -0.16 -5.17
C ASN A 164 7.41 0.46 -6.36
N PHE A 165 7.64 1.78 -6.35
CA PHE A 165 8.27 2.48 -7.46
C PHE A 165 9.57 3.18 -7.04
N PHE A 166 10.46 3.39 -8.01
CA PHE A 166 11.63 4.25 -7.85
C PHE A 166 11.76 5.19 -9.05
N THR A 167 12.18 6.43 -8.80
CA THR A 167 12.44 7.41 -9.84
C THR A 167 13.96 7.52 -10.06
N PRO A 168 14.46 7.28 -11.28
CA PRO A 168 15.89 7.45 -11.58
C PRO A 168 16.36 8.89 -11.33
N GLY A 169 17.54 9.04 -10.72
CA GLY A 169 18.17 10.35 -10.49
C GLY A 169 17.72 11.10 -9.22
N ARG A 170 16.99 10.44 -8.32
CA ARG A 170 16.68 10.95 -6.98
C ARG A 170 17.26 9.99 -5.94
N GLU A 171 18.57 10.07 -5.70
CA GLU A 171 19.27 9.48 -4.55
C GLU A 171 19.56 10.55 -3.51
#